data_b37b9723eaa68fa92b73a27992df52f0
#
_entry.id   b37b9723eaa68fa92b73a27992df52f0
#
_cell.length_a   1.000
_cell.length_b   1.000
_cell.length_c   1.000
_cell.angle_alpha   90.00
_cell.angle_beta   90.00
_cell.angle_gamma   90.00
#
_symmetry.space_group_name_H-M   'P 1'
#
loop_
_entity.id
_entity.type
_entity.pdbx_description
1 polymer ?
#
loop_
_entity_poly.entity_id
_entity_poly.type
_entity_poly.pdbx_seq_one_letter_code
_entity_poly.pdbx_strand_id
1 'polypeptide(L)'
;MHMLQSSSPSYILMASIDECVRGMDECREEIMDTYVECLQQARERLKQLKNIKLIEAEHYDRSKIVLSVKNLKNTNGEVLNGKLFQEMLRSYHLEMEMASGSYVIAMTGPGDTQEGMDRLVQAVMEIDKNILCEELSGNDEDHTIKNISYEMIPLEQAYSSFEAGRMEGESVKWNEASGRISLEYVYL
;
A
#
# COMPACT_ATOMS: atom_id res chain seq x y z
N MET A 1 3.66 -18.51 23.06
CA MET A 1 3.54 -17.17 23.65
C MET A 1 4.76 -16.27 23.36
N HIS A 2 5.96 -16.80 23.25
CA HIS A 2 7.18 -16.02 22.98
C HIS A 2 7.21 -15.27 21.64
N MET A 3 6.47 -15.72 20.62
CA MET A 3 6.43 -15.08 19.29
C MET A 3 5.73 -13.70 19.27
N LEU A 4 4.96 -13.37 20.30
CA LEU A 4 4.22 -12.13 20.39
C LEU A 4 4.80 -11.13 21.42
N GLN A 5 5.93 -11.46 22.01
CA GLN A 5 6.55 -10.63 23.03
C GLN A 5 7.79 -9.92 22.50
N SER A 6 7.87 -8.62 22.76
CA SER A 6 9.10 -7.85 22.57
C SER A 6 10.10 -8.17 23.66
N SER A 7 11.37 -8.37 23.30
CA SER A 7 12.46 -8.58 24.26
C SER A 7 12.86 -7.32 25.03
N SER A 8 12.48 -6.13 24.53
CA SER A 8 12.82 -4.84 25.11
C SER A 8 11.61 -3.91 25.05
N PRO A 9 10.69 -3.99 26.03
CA PRO A 9 9.49 -3.17 26.02
C PRO A 9 9.85 -1.68 26.20
N SER A 10 9.36 -0.84 25.28
CA SER A 10 9.46 0.61 25.40
C SER A 10 8.24 1.15 26.14
N TYR A 11 8.44 1.78 27.29
CA TYR A 11 7.35 2.38 28.07
C TYR A 11 6.63 3.49 27.30
N ILE A 12 7.34 4.24 26.45
CA ILE A 12 6.75 5.28 25.60
C ILE A 12 5.77 4.66 24.60
N LEU A 13 6.17 3.56 23.94
CA LEU A 13 5.28 2.85 23.01
C LEU A 13 4.10 2.21 23.74
N MET A 14 4.32 1.66 24.93
CA MET A 14 3.24 1.10 25.75
C MET A 14 2.22 2.17 26.15
N ALA A 15 2.69 3.33 26.60
CA ALA A 15 1.81 4.46 26.94
C ALA A 15 1.04 4.98 25.71
N SER A 16 1.68 5.01 24.54
CA SER A 16 1.03 5.39 23.28
C SER A 16 -0.07 4.40 22.87
N ILE A 17 0.18 3.10 23.05
CA ILE A 17 -0.83 2.06 22.78
C ILE A 17 -2.01 2.19 23.76
N ASP A 18 -1.73 2.38 25.04
CA ASP A 18 -2.76 2.54 26.06
C ASP A 18 -3.64 3.76 25.79
N GLU A 19 -3.03 4.89 25.43
CA GLU A 19 -3.73 6.12 25.06
C GLU A 19 -4.57 5.93 23.78
N CYS A 20 -4.06 5.21 22.79
CA CYS A 20 -4.80 4.88 21.60
C CYS A 20 -6.03 4.02 21.91
N VAL A 21 -5.87 2.99 22.74
CA VAL A 21 -6.98 2.13 23.18
C VAL A 21 -8.03 2.93 23.94
N ARG A 22 -7.58 3.79 24.86
CA ARG A 22 -8.47 4.67 25.64
C ARG A 22 -9.26 5.62 24.72
N GLY A 23 -8.59 6.29 23.79
CA GLY A 23 -9.25 7.18 22.83
C GLY A 23 -10.27 6.46 21.97
N MET A 24 -9.95 5.22 21.52
CA MET A 24 -10.89 4.39 20.76
C MET A 24 -12.07 3.91 21.61
N ASP A 25 -11.90 3.70 22.90
CA ASP A 25 -12.98 3.30 23.81
C ASP A 25 -13.93 4.46 24.10
N GLU A 26 -13.38 5.66 24.34
CA GLU A 26 -14.12 6.85 24.73
C GLU A 26 -14.78 7.60 23.55
N CYS A 27 -14.07 7.72 22.42
CA CYS A 27 -14.43 8.62 21.31
C CYS A 27 -14.47 7.92 19.93
N ARG A 28 -14.60 6.60 19.89
CA ARG A 28 -14.51 5.82 18.64
C ARG A 28 -15.42 6.34 17.53
N GLU A 29 -16.68 6.59 17.83
CA GLU A 29 -17.65 7.00 16.81
C GLU A 29 -17.26 8.32 16.19
N GLU A 30 -16.94 9.34 16.99
CA GLU A 30 -16.54 10.66 16.52
C GLU A 30 -15.24 10.60 15.67
N ILE A 31 -14.23 9.86 16.15
CA ILE A 31 -12.94 9.71 15.48
C ILE A 31 -13.11 9.00 14.13
N MET A 32 -13.86 7.91 14.11
CA MET A 32 -14.06 7.12 12.91
C MET A 32 -14.97 7.80 11.89
N ASP A 33 -16.03 8.46 12.33
CA ASP A 33 -16.94 9.19 11.43
C ASP A 33 -16.20 10.35 10.74
N THR A 34 -15.43 11.13 11.49
CA THR A 34 -14.59 12.20 10.94
C THR A 34 -13.60 11.66 9.91
N TYR A 35 -12.89 10.59 10.25
CA TYR A 35 -11.92 9.97 9.35
C TYR A 35 -12.58 9.44 8.06
N VAL A 36 -13.68 8.71 8.19
CA VAL A 36 -14.41 8.13 7.05
C VAL A 36 -14.91 9.23 6.12
N GLU A 37 -15.43 10.33 6.68
CA GLU A 37 -15.87 11.47 5.89
C GLU A 37 -14.72 12.13 5.13
N CYS A 38 -13.60 12.42 5.80
CA CYS A 38 -12.39 12.96 5.17
C CYS A 38 -11.87 12.05 4.05
N LEU A 39 -11.78 10.76 4.32
CA LEU A 39 -11.34 9.77 3.34
C LEU A 39 -12.27 9.71 2.12
N GLN A 40 -13.57 9.71 2.33
CA GLN A 40 -14.54 9.68 1.25
C GLN A 40 -14.44 10.92 0.37
N GLN A 41 -14.36 12.12 0.96
CA GLN A 41 -14.17 13.37 0.23
C GLN A 41 -12.88 13.36 -0.60
N ALA A 42 -11.77 12.89 -0.02
CA ALA A 42 -10.51 12.76 -0.73
C ALA A 42 -10.63 11.81 -1.94
N ARG A 43 -11.24 10.64 -1.75
CA ARG A 43 -11.44 9.66 -2.83
C ARG A 43 -12.33 10.20 -3.95
N GLU A 44 -13.43 10.88 -3.63
CA GLU A 44 -14.32 11.49 -4.65
C GLU A 44 -13.59 12.54 -5.49
N ARG A 45 -12.70 13.31 -4.88
CA ARG A 45 -11.85 14.27 -5.62
C ARG A 45 -10.81 13.56 -6.48
N LEU A 46 -10.19 12.49 -5.98
CA LEU A 46 -9.21 11.70 -6.73
C LEU A 46 -9.85 10.95 -7.91
N LYS A 47 -11.13 10.59 -7.86
CA LYS A 47 -11.86 10.04 -9.03
C LYS A 47 -11.97 11.01 -10.21
N GLN A 48 -11.79 12.30 -9.97
CA GLN A 48 -11.87 13.33 -11.01
C GLN A 48 -10.55 13.52 -11.77
N LEU A 49 -9.50 12.80 -11.41
CA LEU A 49 -8.20 12.83 -12.10
C LEU A 49 -8.38 12.39 -13.56
N LYS A 50 -7.64 13.03 -14.46
CA LYS A 50 -7.74 12.75 -15.90
C LYS A 50 -6.81 11.62 -16.33
N ASN A 51 -5.59 11.68 -15.88
CA ASN A 51 -4.48 10.84 -16.32
C ASN A 51 -4.17 9.76 -15.28
N ILE A 52 -3.84 10.19 -14.06
CA ILE A 52 -3.60 9.29 -12.93
C ILE A 52 -4.90 8.58 -12.56
N LYS A 53 -4.84 7.29 -12.32
CA LYS A 53 -6.02 6.49 -11.98
C LYS A 53 -6.03 6.10 -10.53
N LEU A 54 -7.12 6.44 -9.83
CA LEU A 54 -7.43 5.83 -8.54
C LEU A 54 -7.89 4.38 -8.81
N ILE A 55 -7.16 3.42 -8.29
CA ILE A 55 -7.49 2.00 -8.44
C ILE A 55 -8.45 1.60 -7.34
N GLU A 56 -9.57 1.01 -7.74
CA GLU A 56 -10.57 0.45 -6.85
C GLU A 56 -10.84 -0.99 -7.30
N ALA A 57 -11.00 -1.89 -6.34
CA ALA A 57 -11.31 -3.29 -6.57
C ALA A 57 -12.57 -3.67 -5.77
N GLU A 58 -13.15 -4.80 -6.09
CA GLU A 58 -14.15 -5.42 -5.24
C GLU A 58 -13.46 -5.95 -3.97
N HIS A 59 -13.99 -5.70 -2.80
CA HIS A 59 -13.42 -6.18 -1.52
C HIS A 59 -11.99 -5.73 -1.22
N TYR A 60 -11.73 -4.44 -1.19
CA TYR A 60 -10.44 -3.86 -0.82
C TYR A 60 -10.52 -2.99 0.44
N ASP A 61 -9.39 -2.82 1.10
CA ASP A 61 -9.24 -1.92 2.23
C ASP A 61 -9.29 -0.46 1.75
N ARG A 62 -10.37 0.24 2.03
CA ARG A 62 -10.61 1.63 1.58
C ARG A 62 -9.64 2.63 2.18
N SER A 63 -9.02 2.31 3.32
CA SER A 63 -7.99 3.15 3.94
C SER A 63 -6.73 3.27 3.08
N LYS A 64 -6.53 2.34 2.13
CA LYS A 64 -5.42 2.37 1.18
C LYS A 64 -5.84 3.06 -0.12
N ILE A 65 -5.18 4.16 -0.43
CA ILE A 65 -5.36 4.90 -1.67
C ILE A 65 -4.28 4.45 -2.65
N VAL A 66 -4.69 3.72 -3.69
CA VAL A 66 -3.79 3.20 -4.72
C VAL A 66 -3.91 4.08 -5.96
N LEU A 67 -2.80 4.73 -6.35
CA LEU A 67 -2.74 5.62 -7.52
C LEU A 67 -1.82 5.02 -8.57
N SER A 68 -2.33 4.86 -9.78
CA SER A 68 -1.59 4.31 -10.92
C SER A 68 -1.20 5.38 -11.91
N VAL A 69 0.06 5.36 -12.31
CA VAL A 69 0.67 6.19 -13.37
C VAL A 69 1.03 5.35 -14.61
N LYS A 70 0.37 4.21 -14.77
CA LYS A 70 0.61 3.30 -15.89
C LYS A 70 0.43 4.00 -17.23
N ASN A 71 1.41 3.87 -18.13
CA ASN A 71 1.43 4.44 -19.48
C ASN A 71 1.42 5.99 -19.50
N LEU A 72 1.86 6.63 -18.44
CA LEU A 72 1.98 8.08 -18.38
C LEU A 72 3.44 8.52 -18.52
N LYS A 73 3.63 9.73 -19.04
CA LYS A 73 4.94 10.38 -19.15
C LYS A 73 4.93 11.72 -18.41
N ASN A 74 6.07 12.10 -17.86
CA ASN A 74 6.23 13.44 -17.32
C ASN A 74 6.42 14.49 -18.45
N THR A 75 6.48 15.76 -18.10
CA THR A 75 6.70 16.87 -19.04
C THR A 75 8.00 16.76 -19.84
N ASN A 76 8.96 15.98 -19.39
CA ASN A 76 10.23 15.73 -20.06
C ASN A 76 10.17 14.54 -21.03
N GLY A 77 9.01 13.88 -21.16
CA GLY A 77 8.83 12.69 -21.98
C GLY A 77 9.31 11.37 -21.36
N GLU A 78 9.72 11.40 -20.07
CA GLU A 78 10.15 10.21 -19.35
C GLU A 78 8.94 9.41 -18.86
N VAL A 79 8.97 8.10 -19.05
CA VAL A 79 7.89 7.20 -18.62
C VAL A 79 7.81 7.18 -17.10
N LEU A 80 6.64 7.48 -16.55
CA LEU A 80 6.41 7.46 -15.13
C LEU A 80 6.33 6.01 -14.60
N ASN A 81 7.00 5.80 -13.49
CA ASN A 81 6.87 4.61 -12.68
C ASN A 81 6.54 4.99 -11.23
N GLY A 82 6.22 4.00 -10.38
CA GLY A 82 5.85 4.25 -9.00
C GLY A 82 6.92 5.01 -8.20
N LYS A 83 8.20 4.69 -8.41
CA LYS A 83 9.30 5.36 -7.69
C LYS A 83 9.43 6.83 -8.09
N LEU A 84 9.40 7.12 -9.37
CA LEU A 84 9.48 8.50 -9.87
C LEU A 84 8.26 9.31 -9.39
N PHE A 85 7.08 8.71 -9.42
CA PHE A 85 5.87 9.35 -8.90
C PHE A 85 5.94 9.59 -7.38
N GLN A 86 6.49 8.66 -6.61
CA GLN A 86 6.76 8.86 -5.19
C GLN A 86 7.74 10.03 -4.95
N GLU A 87 8.80 10.15 -5.73
CA GLU A 87 9.73 11.29 -5.64
C GLU A 87 9.04 12.63 -5.95
N MET A 88 8.15 12.65 -6.94
CA MET A 88 7.34 13.84 -7.21
C MET A 88 6.46 14.20 -6.00
N LEU A 89 5.82 13.23 -5.36
CA LEU A 89 4.98 13.44 -4.17
C LEU A 89 5.80 13.91 -2.96
N ARG A 90 7.04 13.45 -2.82
CA ARG A 90 7.96 13.93 -1.77
C ARG A 90 8.23 15.43 -1.86
N SER A 91 8.23 16.01 -3.06
CA SER A 91 8.39 17.48 -3.20
C SER A 91 7.21 18.26 -2.59
N TYR A 92 6.07 17.61 -2.37
CA TYR A 92 4.90 18.13 -1.66
C TYR A 92 4.86 17.71 -0.19
N HIS A 93 5.97 17.18 0.36
CA HIS A 93 6.07 16.67 1.73
C HIS A 93 5.11 15.50 2.01
N LEU A 94 4.94 14.62 1.02
CA LEU A 94 4.12 13.42 1.11
C LEU A 94 5.02 12.19 0.97
N GLU A 95 4.94 11.29 1.94
CA GLU A 95 5.61 10.00 1.89
C GLU A 95 4.56 8.91 1.67
N MET A 96 4.81 8.06 0.67
CA MET A 96 3.93 6.94 0.36
C MET A 96 4.42 5.70 1.08
N GLU A 97 3.49 4.84 1.48
CA GLU A 97 3.81 3.55 2.10
C GLU A 97 4.60 2.65 1.16
N MET A 98 4.20 2.61 -0.10
CA MET A 98 4.85 1.77 -1.10
C MET A 98 4.83 2.44 -2.47
N ALA A 99 5.90 2.22 -3.23
CA ALA A 99 5.98 2.51 -4.66
C ALA A 99 6.51 1.29 -5.40
N SER A 100 5.75 0.77 -6.36
CA SER A 100 6.14 -0.43 -7.12
C SER A 100 5.57 -0.37 -8.53
N GLY A 101 6.31 -0.90 -9.49
CA GLY A 101 5.88 -0.92 -10.89
C GLY A 101 5.40 0.46 -11.35
N SER A 102 4.12 0.60 -11.64
CA SER A 102 3.48 1.83 -12.11
C SER A 102 2.49 2.43 -11.10
N TYR A 103 2.59 2.11 -9.81
CA TYR A 103 1.67 2.62 -8.80
C TYR A 103 2.36 3.00 -7.49
N VAL A 104 1.66 3.80 -6.70
CA VAL A 104 1.98 4.10 -5.30
C VAL A 104 0.79 3.78 -4.42
N ILE A 105 1.06 3.51 -3.14
CA ILE A 105 0.04 3.29 -2.12
C ILE A 105 0.23 4.32 -1.02
N ALA A 106 -0.80 5.10 -0.73
CA ALA A 106 -0.90 5.88 0.49
C ALA A 106 -1.72 5.09 1.52
N MET A 107 -1.20 4.92 2.71
CA MET A 107 -1.94 4.43 3.87
C MET A 107 -2.53 5.61 4.62
N THR A 108 -3.80 5.49 4.97
CA THR A 108 -4.51 6.50 5.77
C THR A 108 -5.10 5.86 7.03
N GLY A 109 -5.35 6.69 8.03
CA GLY A 109 -5.89 6.23 9.30
C GLY A 109 -6.61 7.34 10.08
N PRO A 110 -7.23 7.01 11.22
CA PRO A 110 -7.97 7.99 12.03
C PRO A 110 -7.13 9.14 12.60
N GLY A 111 -5.80 9.01 12.55
CA GLY A 111 -4.89 10.08 12.96
C GLY A 111 -4.59 11.09 11.84
N ASP A 112 -5.04 10.85 10.61
CA ASP A 112 -4.86 11.79 9.52
C ASP A 112 -5.83 12.96 9.62
N THR A 113 -5.29 14.15 9.37
CA THR A 113 -6.08 15.39 9.42
C THR A 113 -6.69 15.69 8.05
N GLN A 114 -7.76 16.49 8.04
CA GLN A 114 -8.34 17.02 6.81
C GLN A 114 -7.28 17.76 5.97
N GLU A 115 -6.39 18.52 6.62
CA GLU A 115 -5.29 19.22 5.94
C GLU A 115 -4.33 18.26 5.23
N GLY A 116 -3.99 17.13 5.88
CA GLY A 116 -3.16 16.09 5.31
C GLY A 116 -3.80 15.44 4.08
N MET A 117 -5.09 15.11 4.16
CA MET A 117 -5.87 14.59 3.04
C MET A 117 -5.97 15.61 1.89
N ASP A 118 -6.23 16.87 2.19
CA ASP A 118 -6.30 17.93 1.18
C ASP A 118 -4.95 18.14 0.50
N ARG A 119 -3.84 18.08 1.23
CA ARG A 119 -2.49 18.16 0.67
C ARG A 119 -2.22 17.02 -0.31
N LEU A 120 -2.59 15.79 0.04
CA LEU A 120 -2.47 14.64 -0.86
C LEU A 120 -3.27 14.87 -2.16
N VAL A 121 -4.53 15.22 -2.03
CA VAL A 121 -5.41 15.45 -3.18
C VAL A 121 -4.88 16.59 -4.07
N GLN A 122 -4.47 17.71 -3.47
CA GLN A 122 -3.95 18.86 -4.22
C GLN A 122 -2.67 18.52 -4.97
N ALA A 123 -1.72 17.84 -4.31
CA ALA A 123 -0.46 17.43 -4.94
C ALA A 123 -0.71 16.49 -6.13
N VAL A 124 -1.57 15.48 -5.96
CA VAL A 124 -1.89 14.54 -7.03
C VAL A 124 -2.60 15.24 -8.19
N MET A 125 -3.55 16.14 -7.90
CA MET A 125 -4.25 16.93 -8.94
C MET A 125 -3.31 17.88 -9.69
N GLU A 126 -2.32 18.45 -9.02
CA GLU A 126 -1.32 19.31 -9.65
C GLU A 126 -0.39 18.51 -10.55
N ILE A 127 0.09 17.37 -10.07
CA ILE A 127 0.90 16.45 -10.87
C ILE A 127 0.09 15.96 -12.08
N ASP A 128 -1.17 15.57 -11.91
CA ASP A 128 -2.04 15.09 -12.98
C ASP A 128 -2.22 16.10 -14.12
N LYS A 129 -2.28 17.40 -13.80
CA LYS A 129 -2.36 18.49 -14.81
C LYS A 129 -1.10 18.63 -15.64
N ASN A 130 0.05 18.27 -15.09
CA ASN A 130 1.37 18.42 -15.69
C ASN A 130 1.86 17.13 -16.38
N ILE A 131 1.05 16.08 -16.41
CA ILE A 131 1.35 14.82 -17.10
C ILE A 131 0.95 14.92 -18.57
N LEU A 132 1.85 14.47 -19.45
CA LEU A 132 1.55 14.29 -20.86
C LEU A 132 0.87 12.94 -21.07
N CYS A 133 -0.39 12.95 -21.47
CA CYS A 133 -1.05 11.77 -22.04
C CYS A 133 -0.65 11.67 -23.50
N GLU A 134 0.33 10.82 -23.84
CA GLU A 134 0.36 10.22 -25.15
C GLU A 134 -0.53 8.96 -25.08
N GLU A 135 -1.62 8.96 -25.84
CA GLU A 135 -2.25 7.69 -26.19
C GLU A 135 -1.19 6.89 -26.97
N LEU A 136 -0.59 5.91 -26.29
CA LEU A 136 0.26 4.94 -26.95
C LEU A 136 -0.66 4.16 -27.90
N SER A 137 -0.78 4.66 -29.13
CA SER A 137 -1.39 3.92 -30.22
C SER A 137 -0.57 2.64 -30.40
N GLY A 138 -1.29 1.54 -30.21
CA GLY A 138 -0.87 0.16 -30.08
C GLY A 138 0.37 -0.27 -30.87
N ASN A 139 1.04 -1.27 -30.35
CA ASN A 139 2.09 -2.13 -30.90
C ASN A 139 3.54 -1.76 -30.60
N ASP A 140 3.88 -1.17 -29.47
CA ASP A 140 5.21 -1.36 -28.93
C ASP A 140 5.20 -2.50 -27.92
N GLU A 141 5.66 -3.67 -28.36
CA GLU A 141 6.04 -4.77 -27.49
C GLU A 141 7.08 -4.23 -26.50
N ASP A 142 6.63 -4.15 -25.28
CA ASP A 142 7.30 -3.61 -24.11
C ASP A 142 8.68 -4.24 -23.89
N HIS A 143 9.75 -3.52 -24.24
CA HIS A 143 11.12 -3.90 -23.92
C HIS A 143 11.57 -3.51 -22.51
N THR A 144 10.69 -2.94 -21.69
CA THR A 144 11.04 -2.52 -20.34
C THR A 144 10.08 -3.13 -19.33
N ILE A 145 10.60 -4.10 -18.61
CA ILE A 145 9.93 -4.90 -17.59
C ILE A 145 8.89 -5.83 -18.21
N LYS A 146 9.33 -7.04 -18.56
CA LYS A 146 8.40 -8.16 -18.65
C LYS A 146 7.43 -7.99 -17.50
N ASN A 147 6.16 -7.71 -17.84
CA ASN A 147 5.08 -7.87 -16.88
C ASN A 147 5.23 -9.29 -16.35
N ILE A 148 5.90 -9.44 -15.24
CA ILE A 148 5.71 -10.61 -14.44
C ILE A 148 4.27 -10.41 -13.96
N SER A 149 3.31 -10.83 -14.81
CA SER A 149 2.01 -11.19 -14.29
C SER A 149 2.34 -12.33 -13.33
N TYR A 150 2.48 -12.01 -12.07
CA TYR A 150 2.31 -13.02 -11.05
C TYR A 150 0.86 -13.47 -11.26
N GLU A 151 0.66 -14.46 -12.13
CA GLU A 151 -0.53 -15.29 -11.97
C GLU A 151 -0.46 -15.69 -10.52
N MET A 152 -1.36 -15.14 -9.72
CA MET A 152 -1.50 -15.56 -8.35
C MET A 152 -1.85 -17.04 -8.45
N ILE A 153 -0.84 -17.88 -8.30
CA ILE A 153 -1.06 -19.31 -8.16
C ILE A 153 -1.98 -19.40 -6.94
N PRO A 154 -3.21 -19.90 -7.10
CA PRO A 154 -4.10 -20.03 -5.96
C PRO A 154 -3.39 -20.88 -4.91
N LEU A 155 -2.97 -20.23 -3.83
CA LEU A 155 -2.33 -20.92 -2.73
C LEU A 155 -3.41 -21.64 -1.95
N GLU A 156 -3.32 -22.95 -1.91
CA GLU A 156 -4.15 -23.76 -1.03
C GLU A 156 -3.56 -23.69 0.39
N GLN A 157 -4.38 -23.25 1.33
CA GLN A 157 -3.97 -23.23 2.73
C GLN A 157 -3.96 -24.65 3.27
N ALA A 158 -2.76 -25.23 3.49
CA ALA A 158 -2.62 -26.57 4.05
C ALA A 158 -2.88 -26.61 5.56
N TYR A 159 -2.44 -25.56 6.29
CA TYR A 159 -2.59 -25.44 7.75
C TYR A 159 -2.88 -24.01 8.16
N SER A 160 -3.61 -23.80 9.25
CA SER A 160 -3.67 -22.50 9.90
C SER A 160 -2.35 -22.17 10.59
N SER A 161 -2.06 -20.88 10.82
CA SER A 161 -0.85 -20.45 11.55
C SER A 161 -0.77 -21.05 12.95
N PHE A 162 -1.91 -21.30 13.56
CA PHE A 162 -2.01 -21.92 14.89
C PHE A 162 -1.61 -23.40 14.86
N GLU A 163 -2.06 -24.16 13.86
CA GLU A 163 -1.67 -25.55 13.66
C GLU A 163 -0.20 -25.66 13.31
N ALA A 164 0.27 -24.88 12.31
CA ALA A 164 1.68 -24.87 11.90
C ALA A 164 2.62 -24.56 13.06
N GLY A 165 2.27 -23.63 13.95
CA GLY A 165 3.08 -23.26 15.13
C GLY A 165 3.16 -24.35 16.22
N ARG A 166 2.41 -25.43 16.10
CA ARG A 166 2.40 -26.58 17.04
C ARG A 166 2.91 -27.89 16.43
N MET A 167 3.12 -27.89 15.13
CA MET A 167 3.65 -29.07 14.44
C MET A 167 5.14 -29.22 14.71
N GLU A 168 5.59 -30.45 14.81
CA GLU A 168 7.01 -30.76 14.79
C GLU A 168 7.51 -30.66 13.36
N GLY A 169 8.54 -29.82 13.16
CA GLY A 169 9.20 -29.63 11.88
C GLY A 169 10.60 -30.22 11.87
N GLU A 170 11.11 -30.49 10.70
CA GLU A 170 12.50 -30.88 10.50
C GLU A 170 13.27 -29.82 9.69
N SER A 171 14.51 -29.59 10.02
CA SER A 171 15.39 -28.74 9.21
C SER A 171 15.91 -29.53 8.02
N VAL A 172 15.63 -29.03 6.82
CA VAL A 172 16.08 -29.65 5.57
C VAL A 172 16.98 -28.70 4.79
N LYS A 173 17.87 -29.25 3.97
CA LYS A 173 18.69 -28.44 3.08
C LYS A 173 17.82 -27.87 1.95
N TRP A 174 18.20 -26.68 1.44
CA TRP A 174 17.48 -25.99 0.39
C TRP A 174 17.15 -26.87 -0.83
N ASN A 175 18.11 -27.67 -1.28
CA ASN A 175 17.93 -28.59 -2.41
C ASN A 175 16.95 -29.75 -2.14
N GLU A 176 16.58 -29.96 -0.90
CA GLU A 176 15.65 -31.01 -0.44
C GLU A 176 14.27 -30.44 -0.05
N ALA A 177 14.09 -29.11 -0.19
CA ALA A 177 12.88 -28.41 0.23
C ALA A 177 11.72 -28.52 -0.79
N SER A 178 12.01 -28.89 -2.04
CA SER A 178 10.99 -28.99 -3.07
C SER A 178 9.91 -30.01 -2.74
N GLY A 179 8.64 -29.59 -2.83
CA GLY A 179 7.46 -30.42 -2.51
C GLY A 179 7.14 -30.51 -1.01
N ARG A 180 7.84 -29.74 -0.17
CA ARG A 180 7.58 -29.67 1.29
C ARG A 180 6.80 -28.41 1.63
N ILE A 181 6.15 -28.40 2.78
CA ILE A 181 5.42 -27.26 3.33
C ILE A 181 6.31 -26.57 4.35
N SER A 182 6.56 -25.27 4.15
CA SER A 182 7.32 -24.47 5.12
C SER A 182 6.46 -24.19 6.35
N LEU A 183 6.99 -24.45 7.54
CA LEU A 183 6.35 -24.11 8.81
C LEU A 183 6.72 -22.71 9.30
N GLU A 184 7.77 -22.11 8.75
CA GLU A 184 8.25 -20.78 9.11
C GLU A 184 8.43 -19.93 7.86
N TYR A 185 8.24 -18.60 8.02
CA TYR A 185 8.62 -17.66 6.98
C TYR A 185 10.15 -17.59 6.90
N VAL A 186 10.71 -17.89 5.74
CA VAL A 186 12.11 -17.67 5.46
C VAL A 186 12.25 -16.31 4.79
N TYR A 187 12.87 -15.37 5.48
CA TYR A 187 13.32 -14.11 4.87
C TYR A 187 14.74 -14.35 4.32
N LEU A 188 14.88 -14.17 3.01
CA LEU A 188 16.18 -14.15 2.34
C LEU A 188 16.74 -12.75 2.30
#